data_4b392153a992a4a35d8a2aecf1d80a98
#
_entry.id   4b392153a992a4a35d8a2aecf1d80a98
#
_cell.length_a   1.000
_cell.length_b   1.000
_cell.length_c   1.000
_cell.angle_alpha   90.00
_cell.angle_beta   90.00
_cell.angle_gamma   90.00
#
_symmetry.space_group_name_H-M   'P 1'
#
loop_
_entity.id
_entity.type
_entity.pdbx_description
1 polymer ?
#
loop_
_entity_poly.entity_id
_entity_poly.type
_entity_poly.pdbx_seq_one_letter_code
_entity_poly.pdbx_strand_id
1 'polypeptide(L)'
;MSFSGLIVQIVISSPSDLPNEHREIIARTMRRWNTLHGRIYGIHFSPTDSEEGGAPAFGEYAQNVVNEQIIDDSDMVLAVFTDRLGTATPGHPSGTAEEINRALAQGKEVAVLQNNCQRSPARGADSAEQQVKLNEYIASIRPKAFLASYDSIGRLAEIVEQILSRLASKYRRDANSALLEVAASTSASADVDDSPEASYGIWPRVEVTESVKTDSKGRIRTSKNWYLVLESTLWYPAHDVSFPYLDDKGDPMPEFDLFGDRHDSISILAPAGTARYPIAQSFGSPQSAQCRVEWTDENGELKSTTATVRAV
;
A
#
# COMPACT_ATOMS: atom_id res chain seq x y z
N MET A 1 2.20 19.19 3.78
CA MET A 1 1.95 18.38 4.99
C MET A 1 2.64 17.03 4.81
N SER A 2 3.39 16.57 5.84
CA SER A 2 3.98 15.23 5.89
C SER A 2 2.90 14.17 6.14
N PHE A 3 3.17 12.91 5.78
CA PHE A 3 2.37 11.75 6.15
C PHE A 3 3.30 10.59 6.48
N SER A 4 2.87 9.66 7.34
CA SER A 4 3.54 8.39 7.54
C SER A 4 3.09 7.40 6.47
N GLY A 5 4.00 6.58 5.99
CA GLY A 5 3.70 5.58 4.96
C GLY A 5 4.76 4.50 4.87
N LEU A 6 4.37 3.37 4.30
CA LEU A 6 5.26 2.27 3.97
C LEU A 6 6.09 2.65 2.74
N ILE A 7 7.40 2.49 2.81
CA ILE A 7 8.28 2.57 1.64
C ILE A 7 8.45 1.15 1.09
N VAL A 8 8.08 0.96 -0.17
CA VAL A 8 8.21 -0.31 -0.88
C VAL A 8 9.30 -0.16 -1.94
N GLN A 9 10.38 -0.91 -1.78
CA GLN A 9 11.52 -0.88 -2.69
C GLN A 9 11.30 -1.83 -3.86
N ILE A 10 11.36 -1.28 -5.09
CA ILE A 10 11.18 -2.03 -6.34
C ILE A 10 12.47 -1.99 -7.14
N VAL A 11 13.09 -3.16 -7.32
CA VAL A 11 14.27 -3.28 -8.17
C VAL A 11 13.84 -3.45 -9.63
N ILE A 12 14.40 -2.60 -10.50
CA ILE A 12 14.29 -2.73 -11.95
C ILE A 12 15.46 -3.60 -12.41
N SER A 13 15.16 -4.85 -12.75
CA SER A 13 16.11 -5.83 -13.23
C SER A 13 15.99 -6.01 -14.73
N SER A 14 17.09 -5.97 -15.45
CA SER A 14 17.07 -6.23 -16.90
C SER A 14 18.46 -6.58 -17.43
N PRO A 15 18.56 -7.33 -18.53
CA PRO A 15 19.79 -7.39 -19.31
C PRO A 15 20.19 -6.00 -19.83
N SER A 16 21.48 -5.83 -20.19
CA SER A 16 22.06 -4.56 -20.60
C SER A 16 21.49 -3.96 -21.90
N ASP A 17 20.63 -4.66 -22.61
CA ASP A 17 20.00 -4.22 -23.86
C ASP A 17 18.66 -3.49 -23.64
N LEU A 18 18.22 -3.32 -22.40
CA LEU A 18 17.05 -2.48 -22.12
C LEU A 18 17.41 -1.00 -22.31
N PRO A 19 16.70 -0.27 -23.18
CA PRO A 19 16.97 1.15 -23.38
C PRO A 19 16.76 1.96 -22.08
N ASN A 20 17.66 2.91 -21.81
CA ASN A 20 17.56 3.78 -20.61
C ASN A 20 16.22 4.52 -20.53
N GLU A 21 15.65 4.91 -21.67
CA GLU A 21 14.33 5.52 -21.71
C GLU A 21 13.25 4.68 -21.03
N HIS A 22 13.31 3.35 -21.17
CA HIS A 22 12.34 2.45 -20.55
C HIS A 22 12.52 2.42 -19.03
N ARG A 23 13.76 2.41 -18.53
CA ARG A 23 14.07 2.53 -17.08
C ARG A 23 13.55 3.84 -16.51
N GLU A 24 13.79 4.94 -17.21
CA GLU A 24 13.31 6.28 -16.83
C GLU A 24 11.78 6.36 -16.80
N ILE A 25 11.10 5.75 -17.76
CA ILE A 25 9.62 5.69 -17.79
C ILE A 25 9.10 4.92 -16.58
N ILE A 26 9.68 3.78 -16.25
CA ILE A 26 9.28 2.99 -15.06
C ILE A 26 9.43 3.85 -13.80
N ALA A 27 10.60 4.43 -13.58
CA ALA A 27 10.87 5.27 -12.42
C ALA A 27 9.99 6.54 -12.38
N ARG A 28 9.72 7.17 -13.53
CA ARG A 28 8.82 8.32 -13.64
C ARG A 28 7.38 7.95 -13.34
N THR A 29 6.92 6.78 -13.79
CA THR A 29 5.57 6.28 -13.49
C THR A 29 5.40 6.01 -12.00
N MET A 30 6.40 5.43 -11.33
CA MET A 30 6.40 5.26 -9.87
C MET A 30 6.31 6.60 -9.14
N ARG A 31 7.13 7.58 -9.52
CA ARG A 31 7.07 8.94 -8.93
C ARG A 31 5.70 9.60 -9.12
N ARG A 32 5.13 9.47 -10.33
CA ARG A 32 3.79 10.00 -10.64
C ARG A 32 2.73 9.32 -9.78
N TRP A 33 2.77 8.00 -9.67
CA TRP A 33 1.85 7.22 -8.85
C TRP A 33 1.93 7.66 -7.38
N ASN A 34 3.13 7.80 -6.82
CA ASN A 34 3.36 8.29 -5.47
C ASN A 34 2.71 9.66 -5.24
N THR A 35 2.86 10.58 -6.20
CA THR A 35 2.28 11.92 -6.11
C THR A 35 0.76 11.89 -6.08
N LEU A 36 0.12 11.04 -6.88
CA LEU A 36 -1.33 10.97 -7.03
C LEU A 36 -1.99 10.11 -5.94
N HIS A 37 -1.36 9.02 -5.55
CA HIS A 37 -1.96 7.95 -4.77
C HIS A 37 -1.23 7.65 -3.45
N GLY A 38 0.04 7.99 -3.33
CA GLY A 38 0.87 7.60 -2.21
C GLY A 38 0.28 7.98 -0.86
N ARG A 39 -0.27 9.19 -0.74
CA ARG A 39 -0.92 9.64 0.49
C ARG A 39 -2.23 8.90 0.79
N ILE A 40 -2.99 8.54 -0.25
CA ILE A 40 -4.28 7.85 -0.10
C ILE A 40 -4.08 6.41 0.39
N TYR A 41 -3.04 5.74 -0.14
CA TYR A 41 -2.72 4.36 0.22
C TYR A 41 -1.76 4.26 1.41
N GLY A 42 -1.11 5.35 1.82
CA GLY A 42 -0.04 5.33 2.82
C GLY A 42 1.21 4.58 2.34
N ILE A 43 1.50 4.59 1.02
CA ILE A 43 2.58 3.83 0.39
C ILE A 43 3.39 4.73 -0.53
N HIS A 44 4.70 4.53 -0.52
CA HIS A 44 5.65 5.18 -1.43
C HIS A 44 6.52 4.13 -2.11
N PHE A 45 6.44 4.02 -3.42
CA PHE A 45 7.29 3.14 -4.21
C PHE A 45 8.63 3.80 -4.53
N SER A 46 9.72 3.14 -4.16
CA SER A 46 11.10 3.60 -4.40
C SER A 46 11.75 2.72 -5.47
N PRO A 47 12.00 3.23 -6.68
CA PRO A 47 12.72 2.47 -7.69
C PRO A 47 14.22 2.40 -7.37
N THR A 48 14.81 1.22 -7.52
CA THR A 48 16.25 0.99 -7.48
C THR A 48 16.64 0.26 -8.76
N ASP A 49 17.70 0.70 -9.42
CA ASP A 49 18.24 0.01 -10.59
C ASP A 49 19.31 -0.97 -10.13
N SER A 50 19.26 -2.23 -10.60
CA SER A 50 20.23 -3.25 -10.23
C SER A 50 21.63 -2.96 -10.76
N GLU A 51 21.77 -2.15 -11.82
CA GLU A 51 23.08 -1.75 -12.37
C GLU A 51 23.70 -0.55 -11.63
N GLU A 52 22.88 0.35 -11.08
CA GLU A 52 23.33 1.62 -10.48
C GLU A 52 23.34 1.58 -8.94
N GLY A 53 22.57 0.68 -8.32
CA GLY A 53 22.34 0.66 -6.88
C GLY A 53 23.45 -0.02 -6.05
N GLY A 54 24.36 -0.76 -6.67
CA GLY A 54 25.40 -1.52 -5.98
C GLY A 54 26.64 -0.69 -5.61
N ALA A 55 27.14 -0.85 -4.38
CA ALA A 55 28.44 -0.33 -3.98
C ALA A 55 29.55 -1.34 -4.30
N PRO A 56 30.75 -0.89 -4.76
CA PRO A 56 31.85 -1.80 -5.00
C PRO A 56 32.22 -2.60 -3.73
N ALA A 57 32.14 -3.93 -3.80
CA ALA A 57 32.51 -4.83 -2.72
C ALA A 57 33.09 -6.11 -3.28
N PHE A 58 33.81 -6.86 -2.44
CA PHE A 58 34.32 -8.19 -2.76
C PHE A 58 33.35 -9.26 -2.29
N GLY A 59 33.05 -10.24 -3.14
CA GLY A 59 32.24 -11.41 -2.85
C GLY A 59 32.68 -12.63 -3.62
N GLU A 60 31.93 -13.72 -3.54
CA GLU A 60 32.24 -14.95 -4.28
C GLU A 60 32.24 -14.72 -5.80
N TYR A 61 31.30 -13.92 -6.29
CA TYR A 61 31.21 -13.41 -7.68
C TYR A 61 30.37 -12.14 -7.72
N ALA A 62 30.56 -11.34 -8.79
CA ALA A 62 30.01 -10.00 -8.86
C ALA A 62 28.47 -9.95 -8.72
N GLN A 63 27.74 -10.88 -9.34
CA GLN A 63 26.28 -10.92 -9.25
C GLN A 63 25.79 -11.20 -7.82
N ASN A 64 26.50 -12.04 -7.05
CA ASN A 64 26.13 -12.32 -5.67
C ASN A 64 26.23 -11.05 -4.79
N VAL A 65 27.24 -10.22 -5.00
CA VAL A 65 27.40 -8.93 -4.30
C VAL A 65 26.22 -8.00 -4.60
N VAL A 66 25.82 -7.92 -5.87
CA VAL A 66 24.66 -7.11 -6.29
C VAL A 66 23.36 -7.68 -5.66
N ASN A 67 23.20 -9.00 -5.69
CA ASN A 67 22.03 -9.65 -5.11
C ASN A 67 21.88 -9.39 -3.61
N GLU A 68 22.97 -9.49 -2.85
CA GLU A 68 23.00 -9.22 -1.41
C GLU A 68 22.68 -7.78 -1.07
N GLN A 69 23.20 -6.82 -1.85
CA GLN A 69 23.02 -5.39 -1.58
C GLN A 69 21.67 -4.84 -2.06
N ILE A 70 21.08 -5.43 -3.08
CA ILE A 70 19.94 -4.84 -3.78
C ILE A 70 18.72 -5.75 -3.73
N ILE A 71 18.87 -7.03 -4.13
CA ILE A 71 17.72 -7.93 -4.22
C ILE A 71 17.24 -8.33 -2.82
N ASP A 72 18.14 -8.60 -1.89
CA ASP A 72 17.77 -9.03 -0.53
C ASP A 72 17.06 -7.91 0.26
N ASP A 73 17.41 -6.66 0.02
CA ASP A 73 16.80 -5.51 0.67
C ASP A 73 15.54 -4.99 -0.05
N SER A 74 15.18 -5.55 -1.22
CA SER A 74 14.00 -5.12 -1.98
C SER A 74 12.72 -5.83 -1.54
N ASP A 75 11.58 -5.25 -1.87
CA ASP A 75 10.25 -5.85 -1.66
C ASP A 75 9.73 -6.52 -2.94
N MET A 76 10.20 -6.07 -4.09
CA MET A 76 9.77 -6.55 -5.39
C MET A 76 10.88 -6.46 -6.44
N VAL A 77 10.88 -7.42 -7.36
CA VAL A 77 11.67 -7.37 -8.60
C VAL A 77 10.74 -7.15 -9.80
N LEU A 78 10.98 -6.07 -10.55
CA LEU A 78 10.36 -5.81 -11.85
C LEU A 78 11.39 -6.13 -12.94
N ALA A 79 11.31 -7.32 -13.51
CA ALA A 79 12.21 -7.79 -14.56
C ALA A 79 11.68 -7.40 -15.95
N VAL A 80 12.57 -6.87 -16.80
CA VAL A 80 12.22 -6.45 -18.17
C VAL A 80 13.20 -7.06 -19.15
N PHE A 81 12.71 -7.93 -20.03
CA PHE A 81 13.50 -8.54 -21.10
C PHE A 81 13.23 -7.86 -22.45
N THR A 82 14.30 -7.67 -23.23
CA THR A 82 14.24 -7.12 -24.59
C THR A 82 14.60 -8.21 -25.62
N ASP A 83 15.83 -8.29 -26.10
CA ASP A 83 16.29 -9.27 -27.08
C ASP A 83 17.26 -10.30 -26.49
N ARG A 84 17.77 -10.05 -25.29
CA ARG A 84 18.78 -10.86 -24.62
C ARG A 84 18.26 -11.46 -23.33
N LEU A 85 18.74 -12.66 -23.02
CA LEU A 85 18.58 -13.25 -21.68
C LEU A 85 19.60 -12.65 -20.68
N GLY A 86 20.77 -12.29 -21.19
CA GLY A 86 21.90 -11.78 -20.41
C GLY A 86 23.03 -12.80 -20.27
N THR A 87 24.02 -12.45 -19.46
CA THR A 87 25.20 -13.29 -19.20
C THR A 87 24.88 -14.33 -18.14
N ALA A 88 25.25 -15.59 -18.40
CA ALA A 88 25.11 -16.69 -17.46
C ALA A 88 25.92 -16.45 -16.17
N THR A 89 25.38 -16.86 -15.04
CA THR A 89 26.02 -16.85 -13.72
C THR A 89 26.16 -18.28 -13.21
N PRO A 90 26.93 -18.55 -12.14
CA PRO A 90 27.02 -19.87 -11.57
C PRO A 90 25.64 -20.39 -11.12
N GLY A 91 25.13 -21.41 -11.84
CA GLY A 91 23.84 -22.04 -11.53
C GLY A 91 22.58 -21.40 -12.13
N HIS A 92 22.71 -20.27 -12.85
CA HIS A 92 21.58 -19.62 -13.49
C HIS A 92 21.86 -19.22 -14.95
N PRO A 93 20.83 -19.19 -15.81
CA PRO A 93 21.04 -18.89 -17.23
C PRO A 93 21.37 -17.41 -17.49
N SER A 94 21.14 -16.52 -16.52
CA SER A 94 21.58 -15.12 -16.52
C SER A 94 21.46 -14.46 -15.16
N GLY A 95 22.08 -13.29 -14.97
CA GLY A 95 21.95 -12.48 -13.76
C GLY A 95 20.50 -12.10 -13.48
N THR A 96 19.75 -11.61 -14.48
CA THR A 96 18.32 -11.30 -14.32
C THR A 96 17.48 -12.52 -13.93
N ALA A 97 17.80 -13.71 -14.49
CA ALA A 97 17.12 -14.95 -14.10
C ALA A 97 17.47 -15.37 -12.65
N GLU A 98 18.71 -15.13 -12.20
CA GLU A 98 19.13 -15.34 -10.82
C GLU A 98 18.41 -14.41 -9.86
N GLU A 99 18.31 -13.11 -10.17
CA GLU A 99 17.58 -12.12 -9.38
C GLU A 99 16.09 -12.48 -9.21
N ILE A 100 15.45 -12.92 -10.30
CA ILE A 100 14.05 -13.42 -10.27
C ILE A 100 13.95 -14.64 -9.32
N ASN A 101 14.81 -15.64 -9.48
CA ASN A 101 14.75 -16.85 -8.68
C ASN A 101 15.03 -16.56 -7.19
N ARG A 102 15.98 -15.68 -6.90
CA ARG A 102 16.31 -15.26 -5.52
C ARG A 102 15.16 -14.55 -4.86
N ALA A 103 14.51 -13.61 -5.56
CA ALA A 103 13.33 -12.93 -5.07
C ALA A 103 12.17 -13.90 -4.79
N LEU A 104 11.90 -14.84 -5.72
CA LEU A 104 10.86 -15.85 -5.53
C LEU A 104 11.17 -16.79 -4.35
N ALA A 105 12.41 -17.19 -4.16
CA ALA A 105 12.83 -18.03 -3.03
C ALA A 105 12.64 -17.34 -1.68
N GLN A 106 12.68 -16.01 -1.65
CA GLN A 106 12.43 -15.17 -0.48
C GLN A 106 10.96 -14.76 -0.32
N GLY A 107 10.07 -15.27 -1.17
CA GLY A 107 8.62 -14.93 -1.12
C GLY A 107 8.29 -13.51 -1.56
N LYS A 108 9.20 -12.82 -2.25
CA LYS A 108 9.00 -11.47 -2.74
C LYS A 108 8.11 -11.44 -3.98
N GLU A 109 7.50 -10.28 -4.24
CA GLU A 109 6.75 -10.06 -5.48
C GLU A 109 7.70 -9.98 -6.68
N VAL A 110 7.29 -10.62 -7.78
CA VAL A 110 8.02 -10.58 -9.05
C VAL A 110 7.04 -10.29 -10.18
N ALA A 111 7.37 -9.30 -11.01
CA ALA A 111 6.70 -9.07 -12.28
C ALA A 111 7.71 -9.19 -13.43
N VAL A 112 7.31 -9.84 -14.50
CA VAL A 112 8.15 -10.02 -15.68
C VAL A 112 7.48 -9.40 -16.89
N LEU A 113 8.17 -8.46 -17.54
CA LEU A 113 7.74 -7.76 -18.73
C LEU A 113 8.61 -8.13 -19.93
N GLN A 114 8.00 -8.21 -21.11
CA GLN A 114 8.68 -8.40 -22.39
C GLN A 114 8.51 -7.17 -23.25
N ASN A 115 9.63 -6.59 -23.67
CA ASN A 115 9.67 -5.44 -24.57
C ASN A 115 9.52 -5.88 -26.02
N ASN A 116 8.37 -5.58 -26.61
CA ASN A 116 8.06 -5.83 -28.03
C ASN A 116 7.98 -4.54 -28.85
N CYS A 117 8.55 -3.41 -28.33
CA CYS A 117 8.62 -2.18 -29.11
C CYS A 117 9.37 -2.40 -30.42
N GLN A 118 8.90 -1.74 -31.47
CA GLN A 118 9.56 -1.80 -32.78
C GLN A 118 10.97 -1.19 -32.69
N ARG A 119 11.97 -1.94 -33.11
CA ARG A 119 13.39 -1.54 -33.10
C ARG A 119 14.17 -2.25 -34.20
N SER A 120 15.33 -1.71 -34.51
CA SER A 120 16.27 -2.40 -35.42
C SER A 120 16.70 -3.74 -34.79
N PRO A 121 16.82 -4.81 -35.56
CA PRO A 121 17.32 -6.09 -35.06
C PRO A 121 18.69 -5.92 -34.36
N ALA A 122 18.85 -6.61 -33.23
CA ALA A 122 20.13 -6.65 -32.53
C ALA A 122 21.22 -7.18 -33.48
N ARG A 123 22.35 -6.49 -33.52
CA ARG A 123 23.52 -6.86 -34.37
C ARG A 123 24.60 -7.44 -33.46
N GLY A 124 25.15 -8.57 -33.88
CA GLY A 124 26.24 -9.23 -33.15
C GLY A 124 26.20 -10.73 -33.38
N ALA A 125 27.33 -11.39 -33.26
CA ALA A 125 27.46 -12.83 -33.51
C ALA A 125 26.61 -13.67 -32.51
N ASP A 126 26.42 -13.14 -31.30
CA ASP A 126 25.68 -13.78 -30.21
C ASP A 126 24.17 -13.42 -30.14
N SER A 127 23.70 -12.46 -30.97
CA SER A 127 22.34 -11.94 -30.83
C SER A 127 21.28 -13.01 -31.08
N ALA A 128 21.45 -13.84 -32.09
CA ALA A 128 20.52 -14.94 -32.40
C ALA A 128 20.49 -15.99 -31.30
N GLU A 129 21.65 -16.34 -30.74
CA GLU A 129 21.77 -17.29 -29.64
C GLU A 129 21.12 -16.74 -28.37
N GLN A 130 21.34 -15.48 -28.04
CA GLN A 130 20.70 -14.82 -26.90
C GLN A 130 19.18 -14.77 -27.02
N GLN A 131 18.66 -14.55 -28.22
CA GLN A 131 17.21 -14.54 -28.46
C GLN A 131 16.61 -15.95 -28.32
N VAL A 132 17.30 -17.00 -28.77
CA VAL A 132 16.86 -18.37 -28.57
C VAL A 132 16.81 -18.69 -27.06
N LYS A 133 17.89 -18.39 -26.33
CA LYS A 133 17.95 -18.58 -24.87
C LYS A 133 16.84 -17.81 -24.12
N LEU A 134 16.57 -16.57 -24.52
CA LEU A 134 15.50 -15.78 -23.95
C LEU A 134 14.13 -16.43 -24.20
N ASN A 135 13.85 -16.88 -25.44
CA ASN A 135 12.60 -17.53 -25.77
C ASN A 135 12.38 -18.82 -24.99
N GLU A 136 13.43 -19.64 -24.83
CA GLU A 136 13.40 -20.86 -24.03
C GLU A 136 13.14 -20.55 -22.55
N TYR A 137 13.81 -19.55 -22.01
CA TYR A 137 13.59 -19.11 -20.64
C TYR A 137 12.17 -18.60 -20.41
N ILE A 138 11.68 -17.72 -21.26
CA ILE A 138 10.29 -17.21 -21.22
C ILE A 138 9.29 -18.35 -21.31
N ALA A 139 9.50 -19.32 -22.20
CA ALA A 139 8.65 -20.51 -22.32
C ALA A 139 8.63 -21.34 -21.02
N SER A 140 9.76 -21.46 -20.34
CA SER A 140 9.90 -22.22 -19.10
C SER A 140 9.19 -21.60 -17.90
N ILE A 141 9.10 -20.26 -17.83
CA ILE A 141 8.44 -19.55 -16.74
C ILE A 141 6.96 -19.25 -17.01
N ARG A 142 6.53 -19.22 -18.28
CA ARG A 142 5.14 -18.92 -18.68
C ARG A 142 4.07 -19.77 -18.00
N PRO A 143 4.24 -21.08 -17.75
CA PRO A 143 3.26 -21.88 -17.04
C PRO A 143 3.09 -21.51 -15.55
N LYS A 144 4.07 -20.79 -14.97
CA LYS A 144 4.15 -20.46 -13.54
C LYS A 144 3.93 -18.98 -13.26
N ALA A 145 3.96 -18.12 -14.28
CA ALA A 145 3.91 -16.68 -14.14
C ALA A 145 3.00 -16.03 -15.19
N PHE A 146 2.24 -15.03 -14.77
CA PHE A 146 1.56 -14.13 -15.70
C PHE A 146 2.57 -13.11 -16.21
N LEU A 147 2.93 -13.25 -17.49
CA LEU A 147 3.85 -12.38 -18.20
C LEU A 147 3.06 -11.30 -18.93
N ALA A 148 3.48 -10.05 -18.84
CA ALA A 148 2.94 -8.99 -19.65
C ALA A 148 3.95 -8.56 -20.74
N SER A 149 3.45 -8.10 -21.87
CA SER A 149 4.28 -7.51 -22.91
C SER A 149 3.79 -6.12 -23.26
N TYR A 150 4.69 -5.28 -23.75
CA TYR A 150 4.38 -3.94 -24.22
C TYR A 150 5.08 -3.66 -25.55
N ASP A 151 4.42 -2.88 -26.40
CA ASP A 151 4.83 -2.49 -27.75
C ASP A 151 5.07 -0.99 -27.88
N SER A 152 4.84 -0.25 -26.81
CA SER A 152 5.01 1.19 -26.75
C SER A 152 5.35 1.66 -25.32
N ILE A 153 5.99 2.82 -25.21
CA ILE A 153 6.30 3.47 -23.92
C ILE A 153 5.02 3.78 -23.12
N GLY A 154 3.95 4.17 -23.82
CA GLY A 154 2.65 4.39 -23.18
C GLY A 154 2.11 3.12 -22.55
N ARG A 155 2.18 1.98 -23.24
CA ARG A 155 1.73 0.69 -22.73
C ARG A 155 2.59 0.21 -21.57
N LEU A 156 3.91 0.46 -21.59
CA LEU A 156 4.79 0.19 -20.46
C LEU A 156 4.33 0.95 -19.20
N ALA A 157 4.08 2.26 -19.34
CA ALA A 157 3.61 3.08 -18.22
C ALA A 157 2.29 2.58 -17.64
N GLU A 158 1.31 2.21 -18.48
CA GLU A 158 0.02 1.64 -18.05
C GLU A 158 0.19 0.35 -17.25
N ILE A 159 1.04 -0.58 -17.74
CA ILE A 159 1.30 -1.86 -17.05
C ILE A 159 1.96 -1.61 -15.70
N VAL A 160 2.94 -0.72 -15.63
CA VAL A 160 3.59 -0.35 -14.36
C VAL A 160 2.58 0.24 -13.40
N GLU A 161 1.72 1.16 -13.82
CA GLU A 161 0.66 1.75 -12.97
C GLU A 161 -0.32 0.69 -12.44
N GLN A 162 -0.70 -0.29 -13.26
CA GLN A 162 -1.52 -1.44 -12.84
C GLN A 162 -0.81 -2.29 -11.78
N ILE A 163 0.49 -2.58 -11.97
CA ILE A 163 1.30 -3.33 -10.99
C ILE A 163 1.34 -2.59 -9.66
N LEU A 164 1.64 -1.28 -9.66
CA LEU A 164 1.73 -0.46 -8.45
C LEU A 164 0.38 -0.42 -7.72
N SER A 165 -0.72 -0.25 -8.43
CA SER A 165 -2.06 -0.20 -7.84
C SER A 165 -2.47 -1.55 -7.21
N ARG A 166 -2.10 -2.68 -7.86
CA ARG A 166 -2.30 -4.02 -7.30
C ARG A 166 -1.49 -4.23 -6.02
N LEU A 167 -0.21 -3.85 -6.04
CA LEU A 167 0.68 -3.93 -4.88
C LEU A 167 0.18 -3.08 -3.72
N ALA A 168 -0.20 -1.83 -3.99
CA ALA A 168 -0.74 -0.94 -2.97
C ALA A 168 -1.99 -1.54 -2.30
N SER A 169 -2.87 -2.15 -3.09
CA SER A 169 -4.05 -2.83 -2.58
C SER A 169 -3.71 -4.08 -1.75
N LYS A 170 -2.62 -4.80 -2.10
CA LYS A 170 -2.13 -5.93 -1.32
C LYS A 170 -1.55 -5.47 0.02
N TYR A 171 -0.58 -4.57 0.00
CA TYR A 171 0.09 -4.07 1.22
C TYR A 171 -0.90 -3.41 2.19
N ARG A 172 -1.91 -2.71 1.67
CA ARG A 172 -2.98 -2.15 2.53
C ARG A 172 -3.78 -3.23 3.23
N ARG A 173 -4.09 -4.35 2.55
CA ARG A 173 -4.78 -5.50 3.17
C ARG A 173 -3.90 -6.17 4.21
N ASP A 174 -2.63 -6.40 3.89
CA ASP A 174 -1.68 -7.05 4.79
C ASP A 174 -1.43 -6.20 6.06
N ALA A 175 -1.31 -4.88 5.92
CA ALA A 175 -1.20 -3.95 7.05
C ALA A 175 -2.46 -3.96 7.93
N ASN A 176 -3.64 -3.99 7.34
CA ASN A 176 -4.89 -4.11 8.08
C ASN A 176 -5.00 -5.47 8.79
N SER A 177 -4.58 -6.56 8.14
CA SER A 177 -4.57 -7.89 8.75
C SER A 177 -3.59 -7.97 9.92
N ALA A 178 -2.39 -7.41 9.80
CA ALA A 178 -1.39 -7.37 10.88
C ALA A 178 -1.87 -6.53 12.08
N LEU A 179 -2.56 -5.41 11.83
CA LEU A 179 -3.18 -4.61 12.89
C LEU A 179 -4.28 -5.38 13.62
N LEU A 180 -5.05 -6.20 12.91
CA LEU A 180 -6.06 -7.07 13.48
C LEU A 180 -5.45 -8.20 14.33
N GLU A 181 -4.34 -8.80 13.89
CA GLU A 181 -3.61 -9.82 14.66
C GLU A 181 -3.00 -9.24 15.94
N VAL A 182 -2.43 -8.03 15.89
CA VAL A 182 -1.90 -7.33 17.06
C VAL A 182 -3.04 -6.98 18.03
N ALA A 183 -4.18 -6.51 17.53
CA ALA A 183 -5.35 -6.25 18.37
C ALA A 183 -5.89 -7.54 19.01
N ALA A 184 -5.94 -8.65 18.28
CA ALA A 184 -6.35 -9.95 18.81
C ALA A 184 -5.37 -10.50 19.86
N SER A 185 -4.05 -10.33 19.68
CA SER A 185 -3.04 -10.77 20.65
C SER A 185 -3.00 -9.90 21.91
N THR A 186 -3.38 -8.63 21.83
CA THR A 186 -3.45 -7.73 22.99
C THR A 186 -4.73 -7.95 23.80
N SER A 187 -5.81 -8.44 23.17
CA SER A 187 -7.05 -8.81 23.86
C SER A 187 -7.00 -10.19 24.52
N ALA A 188 -6.01 -11.03 24.23
CA ALA A 188 -5.84 -12.36 24.84
C ALA A 188 -5.39 -12.32 26.32
N SER A 189 -5.20 -11.15 26.93
CA SER A 189 -4.89 -10.97 28.37
C SER A 189 -6.05 -10.40 29.20
N ALA A 190 -7.26 -10.32 28.65
CA ALA A 190 -8.46 -10.00 29.44
C ALA A 190 -9.56 -11.01 29.04
N ASP A 191 -9.93 -11.86 30.00
CA ASP A 191 -11.07 -12.79 29.87
C ASP A 191 -12.28 -12.09 29.31
N VAL A 192 -12.84 -12.59 28.18
CA VAL A 192 -14.27 -12.76 27.89
C VAL A 192 -14.51 -13.08 26.42
N ASP A 193 -15.17 -14.21 26.19
CA ASP A 193 -16.08 -14.63 25.11
C ASP A 193 -15.62 -14.62 23.65
N ASP A 194 -15.42 -15.82 23.15
CA ASP A 194 -14.97 -16.24 21.84
C ASP A 194 -16.13 -16.15 20.81
N SER A 195 -16.05 -15.17 19.90
CA SER A 195 -16.82 -15.21 18.65
C SER A 195 -16.00 -14.60 17.50
N PRO A 196 -15.77 -15.33 16.40
CA PRO A 196 -14.93 -14.88 15.27
C PRO A 196 -15.54 -13.75 14.41
N GLU A 197 -16.69 -13.22 14.76
CA GLU A 197 -17.39 -12.15 14.04
C GLU A 197 -16.92 -10.72 14.41
N ALA A 198 -16.02 -10.55 15.38
CA ALA A 198 -15.63 -9.25 15.93
C ALA A 198 -14.64 -8.43 15.09
N SER A 199 -14.21 -8.89 13.92
CA SER A 199 -13.18 -8.24 13.12
C SER A 199 -13.67 -7.28 12.04
N TYR A 200 -14.94 -7.33 11.64
CA TYR A 200 -15.53 -6.47 10.63
C TYR A 200 -16.57 -5.54 11.25
N GLY A 201 -16.44 -4.24 10.98
CA GLY A 201 -17.36 -3.27 11.56
C GLY A 201 -17.09 -1.85 11.09
N ILE A 202 -17.74 -0.89 11.77
CA ILE A 202 -17.51 0.54 11.58
C ILE A 202 -16.81 1.06 12.84
N TRP A 203 -15.56 1.50 12.69
CA TRP A 203 -14.70 1.87 13.80
C TRP A 203 -14.60 3.38 13.95
N PRO A 204 -15.00 3.94 15.11
CA PRO A 204 -14.87 5.36 15.38
C PRO A 204 -13.46 5.72 15.88
N ARG A 205 -12.91 6.83 15.41
CA ARG A 205 -11.70 7.46 15.95
C ARG A 205 -11.81 8.97 15.91
N VAL A 206 -11.09 9.68 16.78
CA VAL A 206 -11.01 11.14 16.74
C VAL A 206 -9.72 11.57 16.07
N GLU A 207 -9.84 12.43 15.08
CA GLU A 207 -8.72 13.16 14.46
C GLU A 207 -8.68 14.58 15.01
N VAL A 208 -7.47 15.04 15.35
CA VAL A 208 -7.22 16.44 15.75
C VAL A 208 -6.42 17.12 14.65
N THR A 209 -6.93 18.24 14.16
CA THR A 209 -6.23 19.06 13.17
C THR A 209 -5.90 20.41 13.80
N GLU A 210 -4.62 20.76 13.86
CA GLU A 210 -4.17 22.07 14.32
C GLU A 210 -4.08 23.05 13.14
N SER A 211 -4.68 24.20 13.28
CA SER A 211 -4.54 25.30 12.33
C SER A 211 -3.93 26.52 13.01
N VAL A 212 -2.88 27.05 12.40
CA VAL A 212 -2.19 28.27 12.87
C VAL A 212 -2.68 29.44 12.02
N LYS A 213 -3.28 30.44 12.67
CA LYS A 213 -3.72 31.69 12.03
C LYS A 213 -3.01 32.86 12.65
N THR A 214 -2.56 33.81 11.84
CA THR A 214 -2.03 35.10 12.31
C THR A 214 -3.18 36.11 12.28
N ASP A 215 -3.45 36.73 13.42
CA ASP A 215 -4.48 37.76 13.50
C ASP A 215 -3.97 39.07 12.85
N SER A 216 -4.87 40.07 12.69
CA SER A 216 -4.58 41.37 12.09
C SER A 216 -3.54 42.19 12.87
N LYS A 217 -3.16 41.73 14.06
CA LYS A 217 -2.14 42.35 14.94
C LYS A 217 -0.83 41.56 14.95
N GLY A 218 -0.65 40.59 14.03
CA GLY A 218 0.56 39.76 13.91
C GLY A 218 0.70 38.70 15.01
N ARG A 219 -0.34 38.41 15.80
CA ARG A 219 -0.28 37.37 16.84
C ARG A 219 -0.65 36.03 16.25
N ILE A 220 0.16 35.05 16.53
CA ILE A 220 -0.10 33.65 16.12
C ILE A 220 -1.15 33.07 17.07
N ARG A 221 -2.24 32.57 16.50
CA ARG A 221 -3.26 31.79 17.21
C ARG A 221 -3.30 30.40 16.64
N THR A 222 -3.16 29.39 17.49
CA THR A 222 -3.37 28.00 17.16
C THR A 222 -4.78 27.62 17.55
N SER A 223 -5.54 27.07 16.61
CA SER A 223 -6.84 26.48 16.91
C SER A 223 -6.80 24.99 16.60
N LYS A 224 -7.32 24.18 17.53
CA LYS A 224 -7.54 22.74 17.33
C LYS A 224 -8.95 22.53 16.82
N ASN A 225 -9.10 21.65 15.84
CA ASN A 225 -10.40 21.18 15.35
C ASN A 225 -10.41 19.68 15.49
N TRP A 226 -11.44 19.15 16.11
CA TRP A 226 -11.64 17.72 16.35
C TRP A 226 -12.66 17.18 15.35
N TYR A 227 -12.42 15.97 14.88
CA TYR A 227 -13.33 15.30 13.96
C TYR A 227 -13.51 13.85 14.41
N LEU A 228 -14.77 13.40 14.50
CA LEU A 228 -15.08 11.99 14.52
C LEU A 228 -14.89 11.44 13.11
N VAL A 229 -14.11 10.38 12.99
CA VAL A 229 -13.93 9.64 11.76
C VAL A 229 -14.47 8.24 11.98
N LEU A 230 -15.47 7.87 11.20
CA LEU A 230 -16.01 6.51 11.14
C LEU A 230 -15.38 5.80 9.95
N GLU A 231 -14.67 4.72 10.19
CA GLU A 231 -14.00 3.92 9.16
C GLU A 231 -14.65 2.56 9.07
N SER A 232 -15.25 2.24 7.91
CA SER A 232 -15.89 0.96 7.65
C SER A 232 -14.85 -0.04 7.16
N THR A 233 -14.78 -1.21 7.80
CA THR A 233 -14.03 -2.38 7.33
C THR A 233 -14.94 -3.43 6.70
N LEU A 234 -16.22 -3.11 6.53
CA LEU A 234 -17.23 -3.98 5.94
C LEU A 234 -17.00 -4.12 4.43
N TRP A 235 -17.31 -5.31 3.88
CA TRP A 235 -17.31 -5.58 2.44
C TRP A 235 -18.64 -5.24 1.77
N TYR A 236 -19.67 -4.89 2.55
CA TYR A 236 -21.01 -4.52 2.14
C TYR A 236 -21.35 -3.10 2.62
N PRO A 237 -22.32 -2.40 2.01
CA PRO A 237 -22.78 -1.11 2.48
C PRO A 237 -23.52 -1.24 3.82
N ALA A 238 -23.18 -0.39 4.77
CA ALA A 238 -23.90 -0.29 6.05
C ALA A 238 -25.03 0.72 5.92
N HIS A 239 -26.24 0.35 6.34
CA HIS A 239 -27.41 1.19 6.31
C HIS A 239 -27.77 1.71 7.70
N ASP A 240 -28.37 2.89 7.77
CA ASP A 240 -28.88 3.52 8.99
C ASP A 240 -27.86 3.56 10.13
N VAL A 241 -26.63 4.00 9.80
CA VAL A 241 -25.52 4.01 10.75
C VAL A 241 -25.74 5.11 11.79
N SER A 242 -25.80 4.76 13.06
CA SER A 242 -25.86 5.68 14.21
C SER A 242 -24.62 5.56 15.08
N PHE A 243 -24.23 6.62 15.79
CA PHE A 243 -22.98 6.67 16.54
C PHE A 243 -23.05 7.53 17.82
N PRO A 244 -23.89 7.14 18.81
CA PRO A 244 -24.00 7.85 20.06
C PRO A 244 -22.70 7.75 20.90
N TYR A 245 -22.45 8.82 21.67
CA TYR A 245 -21.42 8.82 22.70
C TYR A 245 -22.01 8.40 24.04
N LEU A 246 -21.29 7.52 24.74
CA LEU A 246 -21.70 6.94 26.00
C LEU A 246 -20.59 7.14 27.05
N ASP A 247 -20.96 7.15 28.32
CA ASP A 247 -20.04 7.09 29.43
C ASP A 247 -19.58 5.63 29.72
N ASP A 248 -18.72 5.44 30.72
CA ASP A 248 -18.22 4.12 31.10
C ASP A 248 -19.33 3.18 31.68
N LYS A 249 -20.52 3.73 31.98
CA LYS A 249 -21.68 2.97 32.45
C LYS A 249 -22.65 2.63 31.33
N GLY A 250 -22.40 3.20 30.13
CA GLY A 250 -23.27 3.03 28.96
C GLY A 250 -24.40 4.06 28.88
N ASP A 251 -24.39 5.11 29.72
CA ASP A 251 -25.36 6.19 29.66
C ASP A 251 -24.96 7.22 28.59
N PRO A 252 -25.91 7.87 27.91
CA PRO A 252 -25.64 8.88 26.90
C PRO A 252 -24.78 10.03 27.45
N MET A 253 -23.71 10.42 26.70
CA MET A 253 -22.78 11.50 27.06
C MET A 253 -22.79 12.62 26.01
N PRO A 254 -23.85 13.43 25.92
CA PRO A 254 -23.94 14.51 24.92
C PRO A 254 -22.91 15.62 25.13
N GLU A 255 -22.30 15.73 26.30
CA GLU A 255 -21.29 16.74 26.62
C GLU A 255 -19.93 16.48 25.94
N PHE A 256 -19.72 15.28 25.36
CA PHE A 256 -18.51 14.98 24.61
C PHE A 256 -18.48 15.72 23.27
N ASP A 257 -19.64 15.90 22.63
CA ASP A 257 -19.79 16.70 21.40
C ASP A 257 -20.91 17.71 21.55
N LEU A 258 -20.55 18.99 21.67
CA LEU A 258 -21.51 20.07 21.84
C LEU A 258 -22.30 20.44 20.56
N PHE A 259 -21.95 19.84 19.41
CA PHE A 259 -22.81 19.96 18.22
C PHE A 259 -24.08 19.13 18.35
N GLY A 260 -24.10 18.16 19.30
CA GLY A 260 -25.28 17.37 19.61
C GLY A 260 -25.95 16.76 18.36
N ASP A 261 -27.26 16.73 18.35
CA ASP A 261 -28.16 16.06 17.39
C ASP A 261 -27.98 16.36 15.90
N ARG A 262 -26.92 17.02 15.46
CA ARG A 262 -26.77 17.42 14.05
C ARG A 262 -26.28 16.31 13.12
N HIS A 263 -25.69 15.24 13.67
CA HIS A 263 -25.01 14.23 12.86
C HIS A 263 -25.18 12.80 13.40
N ASP A 264 -26.33 12.48 13.99
CA ASP A 264 -26.51 11.22 14.72
C ASP A 264 -26.68 10.00 13.83
N SER A 265 -26.82 10.16 12.50
CA SER A 265 -26.98 9.03 11.60
C SER A 265 -26.52 9.30 10.17
N ILE A 266 -26.13 8.22 9.50
CA ILE A 266 -25.78 8.18 8.08
C ILE A 266 -26.70 7.16 7.43
N SER A 267 -27.42 7.55 6.39
CA SER A 267 -28.32 6.63 5.69
C SER A 267 -27.59 5.44 5.07
N ILE A 268 -26.40 5.68 4.48
CA ILE A 268 -25.58 4.63 3.87
C ILE A 268 -24.09 4.99 4.01
N LEU A 269 -23.30 4.07 4.57
CA LEU A 269 -21.83 4.13 4.53
C LEU A 269 -21.32 3.05 3.57
N ALA A 270 -20.54 3.45 2.58
CA ALA A 270 -20.05 2.55 1.54
C ALA A 270 -19.06 1.50 2.12
N PRO A 271 -18.92 0.32 1.47
CA PRO A 271 -17.88 -0.66 1.82
C PRO A 271 -16.50 -0.02 1.84
N ALA A 272 -15.70 -0.31 2.88
CA ALA A 272 -14.40 0.33 3.12
C ALA A 272 -14.43 1.88 3.06
N GLY A 273 -15.61 2.48 3.28
CA GLY A 273 -15.83 3.92 3.24
C GLY A 273 -15.44 4.60 4.55
N THR A 274 -15.26 5.91 4.48
CA THR A 274 -14.95 6.76 5.64
C THR A 274 -15.90 7.93 5.68
N ALA A 275 -16.48 8.21 6.86
CA ALA A 275 -17.27 9.42 7.11
C ALA A 275 -16.56 10.27 8.17
N ARG A 276 -16.66 11.62 8.05
CA ARG A 276 -15.95 12.56 8.92
C ARG A 276 -16.88 13.66 9.37
N TYR A 277 -17.02 13.83 10.69
CA TYR A 277 -17.88 14.81 11.32
C TYR A 277 -17.10 15.71 12.27
N PRO A 278 -17.31 17.03 12.26
CA PRO A 278 -16.68 17.92 13.23
C PRO A 278 -17.26 17.66 14.63
N ILE A 279 -16.39 17.67 15.65
CA ILE A 279 -16.76 17.62 17.07
C ILE A 279 -16.55 19.00 17.67
N ALA A 280 -17.53 19.52 18.38
CA ALA A 280 -17.37 20.74 19.18
C ALA A 280 -16.94 20.41 20.61
N GLN A 281 -15.76 20.88 20.98
CA GLN A 281 -15.23 20.77 22.33
C GLN A 281 -15.17 22.15 22.98
N SER A 282 -15.44 22.23 24.29
CA SER A 282 -15.26 23.44 25.10
C SER A 282 -14.35 23.17 26.28
N PHE A 283 -13.96 24.21 26.98
CA PHE A 283 -13.21 24.10 28.22
C PHE A 283 -14.10 23.41 29.28
N GLY A 284 -13.76 22.17 29.63
CA GLY A 284 -14.56 21.35 30.56
C GLY A 284 -15.33 20.19 29.89
N SER A 285 -15.35 20.07 28.57
CA SER A 285 -15.88 18.88 27.91
C SER A 285 -15.06 17.65 28.27
N PRO A 286 -15.68 16.47 28.40
CA PRO A 286 -14.99 15.20 28.61
C PRO A 286 -13.95 14.96 27.52
N GLN A 287 -12.77 14.48 27.89
CA GLN A 287 -11.69 14.21 26.94
C GLN A 287 -11.78 12.83 26.29
N SER A 288 -12.63 11.95 26.81
CA SER A 288 -12.88 10.63 26.27
C SER A 288 -14.34 10.23 26.43
N ALA A 289 -14.84 9.45 25.51
CA ALA A 289 -16.15 8.83 25.54
C ALA A 289 -16.09 7.46 24.87
N GLN A 290 -17.06 6.59 25.16
CA GLN A 290 -17.30 5.40 24.35
C GLN A 290 -18.21 5.79 23.19
N CYS A 291 -17.77 5.57 21.96
CA CYS A 291 -18.60 5.76 20.78
C CYS A 291 -19.11 4.38 20.35
N ARG A 292 -20.42 4.17 20.42
CA ARG A 292 -21.07 2.97 19.91
C ARG A 292 -21.58 3.27 18.51
N VAL A 293 -21.10 2.50 17.52
CA VAL A 293 -21.59 2.59 16.15
C VAL A 293 -22.50 1.42 15.88
N GLU A 294 -23.75 1.72 15.49
CA GLU A 294 -24.78 0.73 15.16
C GLU A 294 -25.17 0.89 13.69
N TRP A 295 -25.39 -0.21 12.99
CA TRP A 295 -25.79 -0.20 11.58
C TRP A 295 -26.62 -1.42 11.23
N THR A 296 -27.41 -1.32 10.16
CA THR A 296 -28.14 -2.44 9.56
C THR A 296 -27.29 -3.03 8.41
N ASP A 297 -27.08 -4.34 8.44
CA ASP A 297 -26.38 -5.07 7.38
C ASP A 297 -27.27 -5.33 6.14
N GLU A 298 -26.71 -5.99 5.11
CA GLU A 298 -27.42 -6.33 3.87
C GLU A 298 -28.60 -7.31 4.07
N ASN A 299 -28.64 -8.03 5.19
CA ASN A 299 -29.71 -8.96 5.55
C ASN A 299 -30.79 -8.31 6.44
N GLY A 300 -30.62 -7.03 6.79
CA GLY A 300 -31.51 -6.30 7.69
C GLY A 300 -31.25 -6.57 9.17
N GLU A 301 -30.10 -7.17 9.52
CA GLU A 301 -29.72 -7.41 10.91
C GLU A 301 -28.98 -6.20 11.49
N LEU A 302 -29.31 -5.87 12.76
CA LEU A 302 -28.63 -4.81 13.49
C LEU A 302 -27.27 -5.33 14.00
N LYS A 303 -26.19 -4.62 13.65
CA LYS A 303 -24.83 -4.89 14.10
C LYS A 303 -24.29 -3.67 14.85
N SER A 304 -23.31 -3.88 15.71
CA SER A 304 -22.68 -2.76 16.43
C SER A 304 -21.21 -3.00 16.74
N THR A 305 -20.47 -1.89 16.84
CA THR A 305 -19.12 -1.84 17.38
C THR A 305 -19.04 -0.75 18.44
N THR A 306 -18.16 -0.89 19.42
CA THR A 306 -17.93 0.14 20.44
C THR A 306 -16.42 0.35 20.59
N ALA A 307 -15.99 1.61 20.58
CA ALA A 307 -14.60 1.95 20.83
C ALA A 307 -14.47 3.23 21.66
N THR A 308 -13.43 3.31 22.47
CA THR A 308 -13.11 4.54 23.21
C THR A 308 -12.49 5.58 22.27
N VAL A 309 -13.12 6.73 22.18
CA VAL A 309 -12.62 7.90 21.41
C VAL A 309 -12.07 8.96 22.36
N ARG A 310 -11.00 9.63 21.97
CA ARG A 310 -10.33 10.65 22.79
C ARG A 310 -10.11 11.94 21.99
N ALA A 311 -10.52 13.06 22.56
CA ALA A 311 -10.33 14.41 22.00
C ALA A 311 -9.11 15.11 22.67
N VAL A 312 -7.90 14.58 22.47
CA VAL A 312 -6.66 15.06 23.12
C VAL A 312 -5.79 15.82 22.15
#